data_eb819e451773fc2c0711b41a95779cec
#
_entry.id   eb819e451773fc2c0711b41a95779cec
#
_cell.length_a   1.000
_cell.length_b   1.000
_cell.length_c   1.000
_cell.angle_alpha   90.00
_cell.angle_beta   90.00
_cell.angle_gamma   90.00
#
_symmetry.space_group_name_H-M   'P 1'
#
loop_
_entity.id
_entity.type
_entity.pdbx_description
1 polymer ?
#
loop_
_entity_poly.entity_id
_entity_poly.type
_entity_poly.pdbx_seq_one_letter_code
_entity_poly.pdbx_strand_id
1 'polypeptide(L)'
;MLKIAPSILSADFVNLQSECENVLACGADWLHVDVMDGVFVPNITIGIPVLKSLRKATDAFLDVHLMIDRPQRYAEEFCRAGADMLVFHVEAAQPQDVLEALKTVIEQGKKVGLAVKPRTPATVLLPYLDLVDMVLVMTVEPGFGGQKFMHDQLPKIRQLRAMLDELNPECDLEVDGGIDPETAPLVKAAGANVLVAGSAVFGKSDRAAAISAIRSAE
;
A
#
# COMPACT_ATOMS: atom_id res chain seq x y z
N MET A 1 12.80 3.06 9.49
CA MET A 1 13.68 2.50 8.42
C MET A 1 12.89 2.54 7.12
N LEU A 2 13.52 2.94 5.98
CA LEU A 2 12.84 2.98 4.66
C LEU A 2 12.56 1.57 4.15
N LYS A 3 11.34 1.32 3.66
CA LYS A 3 10.88 0.05 3.09
C LYS A 3 10.47 0.24 1.62
N ILE A 4 10.83 -0.71 0.78
CA ILE A 4 10.39 -0.76 -0.62
C ILE A 4 9.43 -1.94 -0.76
N ALA A 5 8.21 -1.65 -1.22
CA ALA A 5 7.11 -2.59 -1.41
C ALA A 5 6.72 -2.65 -2.90
N PRO A 6 7.34 -3.52 -3.72
CA PRO A 6 6.93 -3.64 -5.12
C PRO A 6 5.47 -4.09 -5.24
N SER A 7 4.66 -3.32 -6.03
CA SER A 7 3.28 -3.70 -6.32
C SER A 7 3.25 -4.82 -7.35
N ILE A 8 2.71 -5.97 -6.96
CA ILE A 8 2.54 -7.13 -7.82
C ILE A 8 1.52 -6.91 -8.95
N LEU A 9 0.77 -5.82 -8.91
CA LEU A 9 -0.10 -5.40 -10.01
C LEU A 9 0.68 -5.23 -11.33
N SER A 10 1.99 -4.94 -11.25
CA SER A 10 2.90 -4.80 -12.40
C SER A 10 3.67 -6.07 -12.74
N ALA A 11 3.45 -7.18 -12.02
CA ALA A 11 4.08 -8.47 -12.25
C ALA A 11 3.40 -9.24 -13.38
N ASP A 12 4.07 -10.25 -13.92
CA ASP A 12 3.44 -11.25 -14.77
C ASP A 12 2.61 -12.23 -13.91
N PHE A 13 1.29 -12.11 -13.96
CA PHE A 13 0.38 -12.93 -13.16
C PHE A 13 0.42 -14.42 -13.50
N VAL A 14 0.86 -14.78 -14.72
CA VAL A 14 1.03 -16.20 -15.09
C VAL A 14 2.22 -16.82 -14.35
N ASN A 15 3.20 -16.00 -13.97
CA ASN A 15 4.43 -16.40 -13.29
C ASN A 15 4.57 -15.74 -11.89
N LEU A 16 3.47 -15.42 -11.22
CA LEU A 16 3.42 -14.55 -10.04
C LEU A 16 4.37 -15.00 -8.92
N GLN A 17 4.47 -16.32 -8.64
CA GLN A 17 5.38 -16.82 -7.62
C GLN A 17 6.84 -16.44 -7.92
N SER A 18 7.33 -16.75 -9.12
CA SER A 18 8.71 -16.46 -9.50
C SER A 18 9.00 -14.96 -9.60
N GLU A 19 8.00 -14.16 -9.96
CA GLU A 19 8.06 -12.70 -9.95
C GLU A 19 8.27 -12.16 -8.54
N CYS A 20 7.50 -12.66 -7.56
CA CYS A 20 7.62 -12.28 -6.15
C CYS A 20 8.97 -12.74 -5.55
N GLU A 21 9.36 -14.00 -5.76
CA GLU A 21 10.65 -14.53 -5.31
C GLU A 21 11.82 -13.70 -5.86
N ASN A 22 11.75 -13.30 -7.12
CA ASN A 22 12.77 -12.49 -7.76
C ASN A 22 12.92 -11.11 -7.11
N VAL A 23 11.82 -10.34 -6.93
CA VAL A 23 11.92 -8.99 -6.34
C VAL A 23 12.36 -9.03 -4.87
N LEU A 24 11.97 -10.07 -4.12
CA LEU A 24 12.45 -10.28 -2.75
C LEU A 24 13.95 -10.57 -2.72
N ALA A 25 14.45 -11.44 -3.62
CA ALA A 25 15.88 -11.70 -3.77
C ALA A 25 16.66 -10.46 -4.21
N CYS A 26 16.01 -9.52 -4.93
CA CYS A 26 16.56 -8.24 -5.34
C CYS A 26 16.52 -7.16 -4.24
N GLY A 27 16.04 -7.48 -3.04
CA GLY A 27 16.08 -6.58 -1.88
C GLY A 27 14.80 -5.81 -1.59
N ALA A 28 13.65 -6.25 -2.11
CA ALA A 28 12.35 -5.74 -1.66
C ALA A 28 12.11 -6.14 -0.19
N ASP A 29 11.47 -5.25 0.59
CA ASP A 29 11.16 -5.51 2.00
C ASP A 29 9.80 -6.18 2.16
N TRP A 30 8.81 -5.75 1.36
CA TRP A 30 7.43 -6.22 1.38
C TRP A 30 6.95 -6.54 -0.03
N LEU A 31 5.77 -7.17 -0.14
CA LEU A 31 5.01 -7.29 -1.39
C LEU A 31 3.70 -6.53 -1.22
N HIS A 32 3.46 -5.55 -2.10
CA HIS A 32 2.22 -4.79 -2.13
C HIS A 32 1.21 -5.45 -3.07
N VAL A 33 0.00 -5.72 -2.55
CA VAL A 33 -1.03 -6.53 -3.19
C VAL A 33 -2.28 -5.69 -3.44
N ASP A 34 -2.45 -5.17 -4.66
CA ASP A 34 -3.56 -4.31 -5.06
C ASP A 34 -4.82 -5.12 -5.42
N VAL A 35 -5.84 -5.05 -4.56
CA VAL A 35 -7.14 -5.71 -4.74
C VAL A 35 -8.19 -4.70 -5.18
N MET A 36 -8.79 -4.94 -6.34
CA MET A 36 -9.78 -4.05 -6.96
C MET A 36 -11.04 -4.83 -7.35
N ASP A 37 -12.23 -4.27 -7.11
CA ASP A 37 -13.52 -4.93 -7.27
C ASP A 37 -14.35 -4.44 -8.47
N GLY A 38 -13.89 -3.42 -9.20
CA GLY A 38 -14.64 -2.81 -10.31
C GLY A 38 -15.78 -1.88 -9.86
N VAL A 39 -15.95 -1.66 -8.55
CA VAL A 39 -16.97 -0.78 -7.96
C VAL A 39 -16.34 0.45 -7.36
N PHE A 40 -15.41 0.29 -6.43
CA PHE A 40 -14.69 1.40 -5.81
C PHE A 40 -13.73 2.10 -6.79
N VAL A 41 -13.15 1.30 -7.70
CA VAL A 41 -12.31 1.75 -8.83
C VAL A 41 -12.74 1.05 -10.11
N PRO A 42 -12.54 1.65 -11.31
CA PRO A 42 -13.01 1.10 -12.58
C PRO A 42 -12.07 0.00 -13.13
N ASN A 43 -11.62 -0.90 -12.29
CA ASN A 43 -10.75 -2.02 -12.63
C ASN A 43 -11.02 -3.20 -11.69
N ILE A 44 -10.78 -4.43 -12.18
CA ILE A 44 -10.83 -5.67 -11.40
C ILE A 44 -9.46 -6.33 -11.51
N THR A 45 -8.86 -6.72 -10.38
CA THR A 45 -7.52 -7.31 -10.37
C THR A 45 -7.53 -8.73 -9.81
N ILE A 46 -7.21 -8.88 -8.57
CA ILE A 46 -7.06 -10.16 -7.86
C ILE A 46 -7.87 -10.14 -6.57
N GLY A 47 -7.97 -11.28 -5.90
CA GLY A 47 -8.71 -11.38 -4.65
C GLY A 47 -8.19 -12.48 -3.74
N ILE A 48 -9.01 -12.88 -2.79
CA ILE A 48 -8.71 -13.85 -1.73
C ILE A 48 -8.04 -15.15 -2.23
N PRO A 49 -8.47 -15.79 -3.35
CA PRO A 49 -7.82 -17.01 -3.81
C PRO A 49 -6.36 -16.82 -4.23
N VAL A 50 -6.03 -15.67 -4.85
CA VAL A 50 -4.65 -15.35 -5.24
C VAL A 50 -3.80 -15.07 -4.00
N LEU A 51 -4.33 -14.27 -3.04
CA LEU A 51 -3.65 -14.01 -1.78
C LEU A 51 -3.34 -15.31 -1.00
N LYS A 52 -4.31 -16.23 -0.91
CA LYS A 52 -4.11 -17.56 -0.30
C LYS A 52 -3.01 -18.39 -0.98
N SER A 53 -2.91 -18.29 -2.30
CA SER A 53 -1.88 -18.99 -3.07
C SER A 53 -0.52 -18.35 -2.86
N LEU A 54 -0.47 -17.02 -2.87
CA LEU A 54 0.75 -16.24 -2.63
C LEU A 54 1.30 -16.51 -1.21
N ARG A 55 0.43 -16.51 -0.18
CA ARG A 55 0.84 -16.81 1.20
C ARG A 55 1.49 -18.20 1.36
N LYS A 56 1.05 -19.17 0.57
CA LYS A 56 1.67 -20.51 0.58
C LYS A 56 3.04 -20.55 -0.10
N ALA A 57 3.28 -19.61 -1.00
CA ALA A 57 4.51 -19.56 -1.80
C ALA A 57 5.61 -18.72 -1.14
N THR A 58 5.30 -17.85 -0.16
CA THR A 58 6.29 -16.95 0.45
C THR A 58 5.97 -16.65 1.90
N ASP A 59 7.01 -16.43 2.73
CA ASP A 59 6.91 -15.91 4.09
C ASP A 59 7.11 -14.37 4.16
N ALA A 60 7.24 -13.71 2.99
CA ALA A 60 7.40 -12.26 2.93
C ALA A 60 6.19 -11.53 3.54
N PHE A 61 6.41 -10.31 3.99
CA PHE A 61 5.34 -9.45 4.49
C PHE A 61 4.40 -9.05 3.34
N LEU A 62 3.12 -9.42 3.45
CA LEU A 62 2.07 -9.11 2.48
C LEU A 62 1.26 -7.91 2.96
N ASP A 63 1.52 -6.79 2.33
CA ASP A 63 0.79 -5.54 2.49
C ASP A 63 -0.36 -5.52 1.48
N VAL A 64 -1.60 -5.70 1.96
CA VAL A 64 -2.77 -5.90 1.11
C VAL A 64 -3.62 -4.64 1.09
N HIS A 65 -3.62 -3.97 -0.08
CA HIS A 65 -4.34 -2.74 -0.33
C HIS A 65 -5.70 -3.02 -0.99
N LEU A 66 -6.77 -2.75 -0.25
CA LEU A 66 -8.14 -2.96 -0.71
C LEU A 66 -8.73 -1.70 -1.32
N MET A 67 -8.84 -1.67 -2.62
CA MET A 67 -9.60 -0.70 -3.42
C MET A 67 -10.97 -1.31 -3.75
N ILE A 68 -11.76 -1.60 -2.72
CA ILE A 68 -13.06 -2.26 -2.82
C ILE A 68 -14.15 -1.49 -2.08
N ASP A 69 -15.39 -1.62 -2.53
CA ASP A 69 -16.56 -1.10 -1.82
C ASP A 69 -16.85 -1.92 -0.55
N ARG A 70 -17.11 -1.23 0.54
CA ARG A 70 -17.45 -1.83 1.85
C ARG A 70 -16.45 -2.88 2.33
N PRO A 71 -15.17 -2.49 2.59
CA PRO A 71 -14.09 -3.40 2.98
C PRO A 71 -14.39 -4.17 4.28
N GLN A 72 -15.21 -3.65 5.19
CA GLN A 72 -15.63 -4.34 6.42
C GLN A 72 -16.26 -5.71 6.17
N ARG A 73 -16.84 -5.93 4.98
CA ARG A 73 -17.45 -7.22 4.61
C ARG A 73 -16.43 -8.32 4.32
N TYR A 74 -15.19 -7.95 4.05
CA TYR A 74 -14.15 -8.87 3.58
C TYR A 74 -12.89 -8.86 4.45
N ALA A 75 -12.78 -7.92 5.40
CA ALA A 75 -11.58 -7.72 6.22
C ALA A 75 -11.11 -9.01 6.89
N GLU A 76 -12.02 -9.75 7.55
CA GLU A 76 -11.70 -11.01 8.20
C GLU A 76 -11.18 -12.07 7.22
N GLU A 77 -11.80 -12.19 6.05
CA GLU A 77 -11.41 -13.17 5.03
C GLU A 77 -10.03 -12.86 4.43
N PHE A 78 -9.67 -11.60 4.22
CA PHE A 78 -8.33 -11.21 3.77
C PHE A 78 -7.28 -11.47 4.85
N CYS A 79 -7.58 -11.20 6.12
CA CYS A 79 -6.69 -11.56 7.23
C CYS A 79 -6.43 -13.07 7.28
N ARG A 80 -7.47 -13.89 7.21
CA ARG A 80 -7.39 -15.36 7.18
C ARG A 80 -6.69 -15.89 5.91
N ALA A 81 -6.77 -15.15 4.81
CA ALA A 81 -6.10 -15.51 3.57
C ALA A 81 -4.58 -15.31 3.61
N GLY A 82 -4.07 -14.57 4.61
CA GLY A 82 -2.64 -14.44 4.85
C GLY A 82 -2.09 -13.02 4.70
N ALA A 83 -2.94 -11.99 4.71
CA ALA A 83 -2.47 -10.61 4.84
C ALA A 83 -1.70 -10.43 6.17
N ASP A 84 -0.57 -9.74 6.15
CA ASP A 84 0.15 -9.29 7.34
C ASP A 84 -0.26 -7.87 7.72
N MET A 85 -0.53 -7.03 6.71
CA MET A 85 -1.12 -5.71 6.80
C MET A 85 -2.35 -5.68 5.89
N LEU A 86 -3.46 -5.10 6.38
CA LEU A 86 -4.64 -4.83 5.56
C LEU A 86 -4.91 -3.33 5.53
N VAL A 87 -4.78 -2.73 4.35
CA VAL A 87 -5.00 -1.31 4.11
C VAL A 87 -6.26 -1.13 3.28
N PHE A 88 -7.15 -0.23 3.68
CA PHE A 88 -8.35 0.09 2.92
C PHE A 88 -8.66 1.58 2.93
N HIS A 89 -9.40 2.03 1.94
CA HIS A 89 -9.70 3.44 1.76
C HIS A 89 -10.74 3.94 2.77
N VAL A 90 -10.45 5.08 3.41
CA VAL A 90 -11.39 5.76 4.31
C VAL A 90 -12.69 6.16 3.59
N GLU A 91 -12.61 6.37 2.26
CA GLU A 91 -13.76 6.72 1.41
C GLU A 91 -14.62 5.53 1.01
N ALA A 92 -14.17 4.29 1.26
CA ALA A 92 -14.85 3.06 0.83
C ALA A 92 -16.03 2.66 1.73
N ALA A 93 -16.20 3.31 2.88
CA ALA A 93 -17.23 2.97 3.85
C ALA A 93 -17.66 4.19 4.68
N GLN A 94 -18.78 4.07 5.39
CA GLN A 94 -19.19 5.07 6.36
C GLN A 94 -18.27 5.04 7.60
N PRO A 95 -18.13 6.14 8.37
CA PRO A 95 -17.21 6.18 9.51
C PRO A 95 -17.37 5.05 10.52
N GLN A 96 -18.59 4.58 10.77
CA GLN A 96 -18.87 3.46 11.66
C GLN A 96 -18.36 2.15 11.09
N ASP A 97 -18.52 1.93 9.78
CA ASP A 97 -18.06 0.74 9.08
C ASP A 97 -16.51 0.71 8.96
N VAL A 98 -15.89 1.91 8.85
CA VAL A 98 -14.41 2.05 8.92
C VAL A 98 -13.92 1.55 10.28
N LEU A 99 -14.53 1.99 11.39
CA LEU A 99 -14.15 1.54 12.73
C LEU A 99 -14.39 0.05 12.93
N GLU A 100 -15.47 -0.51 12.37
CA GLU A 100 -15.74 -1.95 12.39
C GLU A 100 -14.65 -2.73 11.65
N ALA A 101 -14.27 -2.29 10.45
CA ALA A 101 -13.18 -2.93 9.69
C ALA A 101 -11.84 -2.88 10.44
N LEU A 102 -11.48 -1.73 11.02
CA LEU A 102 -10.26 -1.58 11.84
C LEU A 102 -10.26 -2.59 12.99
N LYS A 103 -11.34 -2.64 13.78
CA LYS A 103 -11.48 -3.60 14.90
C LYS A 103 -11.35 -5.05 14.43
N THR A 104 -12.01 -5.41 13.33
CA THR A 104 -11.95 -6.76 12.78
C THR A 104 -10.52 -7.17 12.47
N VAL A 105 -9.72 -6.29 11.82
CA VAL A 105 -8.33 -6.59 11.49
C VAL A 105 -7.47 -6.73 12.74
N ILE A 106 -7.63 -5.84 13.72
CA ILE A 106 -6.91 -5.87 15.00
C ILE A 106 -7.25 -7.16 15.78
N GLU A 107 -8.52 -7.57 15.83
CA GLU A 107 -8.96 -8.81 16.48
C GLU A 107 -8.40 -10.07 15.82
N GLN A 108 -8.10 -10.02 14.52
CA GLN A 108 -7.39 -11.08 13.80
C GLN A 108 -5.87 -11.08 14.08
N GLY A 109 -5.35 -10.16 14.90
CA GLY A 109 -3.94 -10.03 15.23
C GLY A 109 -3.09 -9.56 14.04
N LYS A 110 -3.67 -8.82 13.11
CA LYS A 110 -3.01 -8.29 11.92
C LYS A 110 -2.80 -6.79 12.05
N LYS A 111 -1.81 -6.28 11.30
CA LYS A 111 -1.61 -4.84 11.15
C LYS A 111 -2.69 -4.24 10.28
N VAL A 112 -3.07 -3.00 10.56
CA VAL A 112 -4.12 -2.32 9.83
C VAL A 112 -3.70 -0.92 9.40
N GLY A 113 -4.09 -0.53 8.19
CA GLY A 113 -3.83 0.80 7.65
C GLY A 113 -5.07 1.43 6.99
N LEU A 114 -5.03 2.75 6.87
CA LEU A 114 -6.02 3.50 6.12
C LEU A 114 -5.38 4.24 4.95
N ALA A 115 -6.00 4.08 3.78
CA ALA A 115 -5.63 4.78 2.56
C ALA A 115 -6.51 6.03 2.35
N VAL A 116 -5.94 7.03 1.69
CA VAL A 116 -6.64 8.26 1.32
C VAL A 116 -6.39 8.63 -0.13
N LYS A 117 -7.49 8.92 -0.87
CA LYS A 117 -7.44 9.34 -2.28
C LYS A 117 -6.81 10.75 -2.45
N PRO A 118 -6.33 11.10 -3.67
CA PRO A 118 -5.69 12.40 -3.91
C PRO A 118 -6.55 13.60 -3.53
N ARG A 119 -7.86 13.56 -3.78
CA ARG A 119 -8.79 14.67 -3.50
C ARG A 119 -9.28 14.76 -2.06
N THR A 120 -9.06 13.70 -1.29
CA THR A 120 -9.51 13.64 0.12
C THR A 120 -8.49 14.33 1.02
N PRO A 121 -8.89 15.27 1.88
CA PRO A 121 -7.96 15.96 2.76
C PRO A 121 -7.43 15.02 3.86
N ALA A 122 -6.17 15.25 4.31
CA ALA A 122 -5.52 14.48 5.36
C ALA A 122 -6.32 14.41 6.68
N THR A 123 -7.05 15.49 6.99
CA THR A 123 -7.79 15.63 8.26
C THR A 123 -8.92 14.62 8.46
N VAL A 124 -9.38 13.95 7.40
CA VAL A 124 -10.39 12.89 7.54
C VAL A 124 -9.85 11.66 8.30
N LEU A 125 -8.53 11.49 8.34
CA LEU A 125 -7.88 10.38 9.04
C LEU A 125 -7.67 10.66 10.53
N LEU A 126 -7.78 11.91 11.00
CA LEU A 126 -7.54 12.29 12.40
C LEU A 126 -8.21 11.38 13.43
N PRO A 127 -9.50 10.96 13.26
CA PRO A 127 -10.17 10.11 14.25
C PRO A 127 -9.61 8.68 14.34
N TYR A 128 -8.70 8.30 13.45
CA TYR A 128 -8.23 6.92 13.30
C TYR A 128 -6.72 6.77 13.50
N LEU A 129 -5.94 7.89 13.56
CA LEU A 129 -4.47 7.85 13.52
C LEU A 129 -3.84 7.09 14.69
N ASP A 130 -4.50 7.05 15.84
CA ASP A 130 -4.07 6.29 17.02
C ASP A 130 -4.42 4.78 16.96
N LEU A 131 -5.22 4.37 15.98
CA LEU A 131 -5.70 3.00 15.80
C LEU A 131 -4.97 2.23 14.70
N VAL A 132 -4.20 2.92 13.84
CA VAL A 132 -3.61 2.33 12.64
C VAL A 132 -2.11 2.16 12.75
N ASP A 133 -1.59 1.11 12.12
CA ASP A 133 -0.15 0.85 11.98
C ASP A 133 0.44 1.56 10.76
N MET A 134 -0.42 1.97 9.80
CA MET A 134 0.01 2.61 8.56
C MET A 134 -1.04 3.58 8.01
N VAL A 135 -0.56 4.66 7.40
CA VAL A 135 -1.35 5.54 6.55
C VAL A 135 -0.79 5.47 5.13
N LEU A 136 -1.65 5.16 4.16
CA LEU A 136 -1.31 5.14 2.73
C LEU A 136 -1.85 6.40 2.04
N VAL A 137 -0.95 7.18 1.44
CA VAL A 137 -1.32 8.32 0.59
C VAL A 137 -1.24 7.91 -0.88
N MET A 138 -2.38 7.96 -1.58
CA MET A 138 -2.37 7.80 -3.02
C MET A 138 -1.74 9.02 -3.69
N THR A 139 -0.71 8.77 -4.49
CA THR A 139 -0.02 9.79 -5.30
C THR A 139 -0.36 9.68 -6.80
N VAL A 140 -1.41 8.90 -7.09
CA VAL A 140 -2.16 8.81 -8.35
C VAL A 140 -3.64 8.56 -8.02
N GLU A 141 -4.55 8.69 -9.00
CA GLU A 141 -5.92 8.20 -8.80
C GLU A 141 -5.89 6.66 -8.76
N PRO A 142 -6.49 6.02 -7.72
CA PRO A 142 -6.47 4.57 -7.61
C PRO A 142 -7.21 3.88 -8.75
N GLY A 143 -6.74 2.66 -9.14
CA GLY A 143 -7.39 1.84 -10.14
C GLY A 143 -6.49 1.31 -11.26
N PHE A 144 -5.39 1.98 -11.59
CA PHE A 144 -4.47 1.55 -12.65
C PHE A 144 -3.01 1.80 -12.27
N GLY A 145 -2.14 0.87 -12.67
CA GLY A 145 -0.70 1.05 -12.54
C GLY A 145 -0.10 1.96 -13.62
N GLY A 146 1.18 2.36 -13.45
CA GLY A 146 1.94 3.10 -14.44
C GLY A 146 1.53 4.56 -14.67
N GLN A 147 0.76 5.14 -13.77
CA GLN A 147 0.35 6.54 -13.82
C GLN A 147 1.48 7.49 -13.41
N LYS A 148 1.39 8.75 -13.84
CA LYS A 148 2.33 9.80 -13.45
C LYS A 148 2.08 10.27 -12.02
N PHE A 149 3.16 10.46 -11.28
CA PHE A 149 3.17 11.00 -9.93
C PHE A 149 2.46 12.36 -9.82
N MET A 150 1.62 12.51 -8.84
CA MET A 150 0.90 13.76 -8.53
C MET A 150 1.67 14.58 -7.50
N HIS A 151 2.46 15.56 -7.95
CA HIS A 151 3.30 16.42 -7.08
C HIS A 151 2.51 17.24 -6.05
N ASP A 152 1.24 17.52 -6.33
CA ASP A 152 0.32 18.23 -5.42
C ASP A 152 -0.06 17.41 -4.18
N GLN A 153 0.34 16.13 -4.10
CA GLN A 153 0.17 15.29 -2.91
C GLN A 153 1.30 15.46 -1.88
N LEU A 154 2.43 16.04 -2.23
CA LEU A 154 3.55 16.25 -1.31
C LEU A 154 3.17 17.05 -0.05
N PRO A 155 2.36 18.13 -0.11
CA PRO A 155 1.87 18.81 1.09
C PRO A 155 1.05 17.91 2.02
N LYS A 156 0.23 17.00 1.45
CA LYS A 156 -0.58 16.03 2.22
C LYS A 156 0.32 15.04 2.98
N ILE A 157 1.36 14.52 2.32
CA ILE A 157 2.33 13.60 2.95
C ILE A 157 3.00 14.31 4.14
N ARG A 158 3.49 15.57 3.97
CA ARG A 158 4.09 16.35 5.07
C ARG A 158 3.11 16.58 6.22
N GLN A 159 1.86 16.92 5.89
CA GLN A 159 0.82 17.14 6.88
C GLN A 159 0.55 15.87 7.70
N LEU A 160 0.40 14.72 7.03
CA LEU A 160 0.19 13.44 7.70
C LEU A 160 1.39 13.04 8.53
N ARG A 161 2.62 13.22 8.04
CA ARG A 161 3.81 12.95 8.84
C ARG A 161 3.84 13.77 10.13
N ALA A 162 3.56 15.07 10.04
CA ALA A 162 3.49 15.92 11.24
C ALA A 162 2.40 15.47 12.23
N MET A 163 1.22 15.07 11.73
CA MET A 163 0.14 14.53 12.58
C MET A 163 0.54 13.21 13.24
N LEU A 164 1.19 12.32 12.48
CA LEU A 164 1.65 11.04 12.99
C LEU A 164 2.79 11.19 14.00
N ASP A 165 3.72 12.13 13.81
CA ASP A 165 4.80 12.41 14.76
C ASP A 165 4.25 12.86 16.13
N GLU A 166 3.09 13.51 16.15
CA GLU A 166 2.41 13.94 17.38
C GLU A 166 1.54 12.84 18.01
N LEU A 167 0.78 12.08 17.19
CA LEU A 167 -0.27 11.19 17.68
C LEU A 167 0.14 9.72 17.71
N ASN A 168 0.94 9.28 16.73
CA ASN A 168 1.35 7.89 16.57
C ASN A 168 2.69 7.79 15.81
N PRO A 169 3.83 8.11 16.45
CA PRO A 169 5.13 8.21 15.78
C PRO A 169 5.64 6.88 15.21
N GLU A 170 5.13 5.74 15.69
CA GLU A 170 5.49 4.41 15.17
C GLU A 170 4.71 4.02 13.90
N CYS A 171 3.68 4.79 13.53
CA CYS A 171 2.88 4.53 12.36
C CYS A 171 3.69 4.78 11.07
N ASP A 172 3.70 3.78 10.19
CA ASP A 172 4.30 3.90 8.88
C ASP A 172 3.50 4.88 8.00
N LEU A 173 4.19 5.65 7.16
CA LEU A 173 3.58 6.51 6.16
C LEU A 173 3.98 6.01 4.77
N GLU A 174 3.03 5.39 4.10
CA GLU A 174 3.18 4.78 2.79
C GLU A 174 2.72 5.72 1.68
N VAL A 175 3.33 5.59 0.52
CA VAL A 175 2.91 6.26 -0.71
C VAL A 175 2.80 5.25 -1.84
N ASP A 176 1.72 5.34 -2.61
CA ASP A 176 1.48 4.51 -3.79
C ASP A 176 1.07 5.37 -4.99
N GLY A 177 1.83 5.21 -6.06
CA GLY A 177 1.58 5.82 -7.36
C GLY A 177 2.73 6.64 -7.92
N GLY A 178 3.28 6.21 -9.05
CA GLY A 178 4.32 6.93 -9.79
C GLY A 178 5.66 7.03 -9.06
N ILE A 179 5.99 6.07 -8.21
CA ILE A 179 7.25 6.03 -7.48
C ILE A 179 8.34 5.41 -8.36
N ASP A 180 9.40 6.17 -8.51
CA ASP A 180 10.61 5.84 -9.26
C ASP A 180 11.82 6.58 -8.63
N PRO A 181 13.07 6.45 -9.18
CA PRO A 181 14.23 7.13 -8.64
C PRO A 181 14.17 8.68 -8.66
N GLU A 182 13.30 9.29 -9.49
CA GLU A 182 13.13 10.75 -9.56
C GLU A 182 12.14 11.25 -8.50
N THR A 183 11.08 10.48 -8.21
CA THR A 183 10.02 10.87 -7.28
C THR A 183 10.27 10.39 -5.84
N ALA A 184 11.03 9.31 -5.67
CA ALA A 184 11.36 8.76 -4.34
C ALA A 184 12.01 9.79 -3.38
N PRO A 185 12.97 10.64 -3.79
CA PRO A 185 13.52 11.68 -2.92
C PRO A 185 12.46 12.65 -2.40
N LEU A 186 11.52 13.01 -3.27
CA LEU A 186 10.48 14.00 -2.94
C LEU A 186 9.55 13.50 -1.83
N VAL A 187 9.12 12.23 -1.92
CA VAL A 187 8.21 11.64 -0.94
C VAL A 187 8.94 11.29 0.36
N LYS A 188 10.21 10.87 0.30
CA LYS A 188 11.06 10.67 1.48
C LYS A 188 11.27 11.98 2.25
N ALA A 189 11.61 13.06 1.55
CA ALA A 189 11.74 14.40 2.13
C ALA A 189 10.41 14.93 2.70
N ALA A 190 9.27 14.45 2.19
CA ALA A 190 7.95 14.76 2.73
C ALA A 190 7.57 13.90 3.94
N GLY A 191 8.36 12.85 4.28
CA GLY A 191 8.19 12.03 5.47
C GLY A 191 7.66 10.62 5.24
N ALA A 192 7.49 10.17 3.98
CA ALA A 192 7.14 8.79 3.69
C ALA A 192 8.30 7.84 4.01
N ASN A 193 7.99 6.68 4.57
CA ASN A 193 8.97 5.64 4.91
C ASN A 193 8.63 4.26 4.34
N VAL A 194 7.50 4.11 3.62
CA VAL A 194 7.16 2.94 2.81
C VAL A 194 6.84 3.41 1.39
N LEU A 195 7.53 2.86 0.39
CA LEU A 195 7.42 3.27 -1.00
C LEU A 195 6.91 2.11 -1.86
N VAL A 196 5.72 2.27 -2.42
CA VAL A 196 5.15 1.30 -3.37
C VAL A 196 5.63 1.63 -4.78
N ALA A 197 6.32 0.69 -5.41
CA ALA A 197 6.84 0.83 -6.77
C ALA A 197 6.43 -0.36 -7.65
N GLY A 198 5.62 -0.10 -8.66
CA GLY A 198 5.16 -1.13 -9.61
C GLY A 198 6.08 -1.23 -10.83
N SER A 199 5.71 -0.56 -11.91
CA SER A 199 6.41 -0.60 -13.20
C SER A 199 7.87 -0.15 -13.14
N ALA A 200 8.23 0.71 -12.17
CA ALA A 200 9.62 1.14 -11.95
C ALA A 200 10.53 0.00 -11.47
N VAL A 201 9.95 -1.09 -10.95
CA VAL A 201 10.67 -2.32 -10.53
C VAL A 201 10.41 -3.44 -11.52
N PHE A 202 9.15 -3.90 -11.68
CA PHE A 202 8.80 -5.05 -12.52
C PHE A 202 9.07 -4.84 -14.00
N GLY A 203 9.01 -3.60 -14.49
CA GLY A 203 9.33 -3.24 -15.88
C GLY A 203 10.82 -3.17 -16.20
N LYS A 204 11.71 -3.46 -15.25
CA LYS A 204 13.16 -3.39 -15.45
C LYS A 204 13.78 -4.78 -15.55
N SER A 205 14.79 -4.91 -16.44
CA SER A 205 15.57 -6.14 -16.57
C SER A 205 16.48 -6.39 -15.35
N ASP A 206 17.01 -5.33 -14.75
CA ASP A 206 17.80 -5.36 -13.52
C ASP A 206 16.95 -4.76 -12.37
N ARG A 207 16.19 -5.62 -11.72
CA ARG A 207 15.29 -5.25 -10.61
C ARG A 207 16.06 -4.88 -9.34
N ALA A 208 17.23 -5.48 -9.12
CA ALA A 208 18.09 -5.16 -7.97
C ALA A 208 18.61 -3.73 -8.08
N ALA A 209 19.10 -3.34 -9.26
CA ALA A 209 19.52 -1.97 -9.52
C ALA A 209 18.34 -0.99 -9.39
N ALA A 210 17.14 -1.35 -9.87
CA ALA A 210 15.94 -0.52 -9.76
C ALA A 210 15.52 -0.28 -8.30
N ILE A 211 15.44 -1.33 -7.48
CA ILE A 211 15.11 -1.24 -6.05
C ILE A 211 16.18 -0.41 -5.31
N SER A 212 17.45 -0.69 -5.58
CA SER A 212 18.57 0.06 -4.99
C SER A 212 18.50 1.55 -5.36
N ALA A 213 18.21 1.89 -6.62
CA ALA A 213 18.08 3.27 -7.07
C ALA A 213 16.95 4.02 -6.36
N ILE A 214 15.76 3.40 -6.18
CA ILE A 214 14.63 4.00 -5.43
C ILE A 214 15.03 4.20 -3.96
N ARG A 215 15.68 3.21 -3.35
CA ARG A 215 16.10 3.25 -1.95
C ARG A 215 17.13 4.33 -1.68
N SER A 216 18.17 4.43 -2.51
CA SER A 216 19.33 5.32 -2.34
C SER A 216 19.14 6.72 -2.93
N ALA A 217 18.10 6.97 -3.72
CA ALA A 217 17.83 8.28 -4.30
C ALA A 217 17.77 9.37 -3.21
N GLU A 218 18.49 10.49 -3.39
CA GLU A 218 18.61 11.63 -2.47
C GLU A 218 17.95 12.88 -3.04
#